data_22358baa631824232f10305a347d833e
#
_entry.id   22358baa631824232f10305a347d833e
#
_cell.length_a   1.000
_cell.length_b   1.000
_cell.length_c   1.000
_cell.angle_alpha   90.00
_cell.angle_beta   90.00
_cell.angle_gamma   90.00
#
_symmetry.space_group_name_H-M   'P 1'
#
loop_
_entity.id
_entity.type
_entity.pdbx_description
1 polymer ?
#
loop_
_entity_poly.entity_id
_entity_poly.type
_entity_poly.pdbx_seq_one_letter_code
_entity_poly.pdbx_strand_id
1 'polypeptide(L)'
;MNDLIVTVDLDWACEPAIEDTLNFLKNHNISPTVFVTHRSSIVEAALNEIEVALHPYFAPDSSHGSTIVEVVNYIMELPHNLSGFRCHRFANCNLSRHAMVEAGMLISSNICTDMEVIPPFKDRFGLLEVPIFLEDGGYLWRKHPLEISKKLESILLGAGQKVIVIHPMHFSVNTPYFGYMYNIKESVGGRANWKNMSSQTLNNLRWHGRGIRNLLVELLQIVPHKSSLGDLYRSVLK
;
A
#
# COMPACT_ATOMS: atom_id res chain seq x y z
N MET A 1 -17.87 2.02 -14.14
CA MET A 1 -17.73 0.88 -13.24
C MET A 1 -17.34 1.43 -11.87
N ASN A 2 -17.81 0.88 -10.77
CA ASN A 2 -17.43 1.28 -9.43
C ASN A 2 -16.53 0.17 -8.86
N ASP A 3 -15.21 0.38 -8.90
CA ASP A 3 -14.24 -0.64 -8.50
C ASP A 3 -13.41 -0.14 -7.32
N LEU A 4 -13.23 -1.00 -6.35
CA LEU A 4 -12.30 -0.83 -5.25
C LEU A 4 -11.07 -1.70 -5.50
N ILE A 5 -9.91 -1.06 -5.56
CA ILE A 5 -8.62 -1.73 -5.69
C ILE A 5 -7.91 -1.63 -4.35
N VAL A 6 -7.64 -2.79 -3.75
CA VAL A 6 -6.92 -2.84 -2.47
C VAL A 6 -5.44 -3.09 -2.72
N THR A 7 -4.62 -2.22 -2.16
CA THR A 7 -3.16 -2.35 -2.24
C THR A 7 -2.56 -2.36 -0.84
N VAL A 8 -1.42 -3.03 -0.70
CA VAL A 8 -0.70 -3.17 0.56
C VAL A 8 0.74 -2.72 0.36
N ASP A 9 1.18 -1.68 1.07
CA ASP A 9 2.56 -1.21 1.05
C ASP A 9 3.30 -1.78 2.27
N LEU A 10 4.33 -2.60 2.05
CA LEU A 10 4.98 -3.35 3.15
C LEU A 10 5.72 -2.46 4.15
N ASP A 11 6.37 -1.41 3.71
CA ASP A 11 7.05 -0.41 4.56
C ASP A 11 7.93 -1.02 5.65
N TRP A 12 8.67 -2.09 5.30
CA TRP A 12 9.49 -2.88 6.23
C TRP A 12 8.71 -3.40 7.44
N ALA A 13 7.44 -3.71 7.27
CA ALA A 13 6.62 -4.35 8.28
C ALA A 13 7.21 -5.70 8.71
N CYS A 14 6.98 -6.11 9.95
CA CYS A 14 7.32 -7.44 10.41
C CYS A 14 6.38 -8.50 9.79
N GLU A 15 6.89 -9.72 9.62
CA GLU A 15 6.14 -10.84 9.04
C GLU A 15 4.77 -11.07 9.71
N PRO A 16 4.63 -11.03 11.04
CA PRO A 16 3.31 -11.19 11.66
C PRO A 16 2.29 -10.12 11.30
N ALA A 17 2.71 -8.87 11.03
CA ALA A 17 1.81 -7.83 10.60
C ALA A 17 1.38 -8.03 9.14
N ILE A 18 2.30 -8.47 8.28
CA ILE A 18 2.02 -8.84 6.90
C ILE A 18 1.02 -10.00 6.87
N GLU A 19 1.26 -11.04 7.67
CA GLU A 19 0.39 -12.20 7.79
C GLU A 19 -1.02 -11.84 8.25
N ASP A 20 -1.15 -11.04 9.34
CA ASP A 20 -2.46 -10.58 9.85
C ASP A 20 -3.24 -9.84 8.77
N THR A 21 -2.56 -8.98 8.00
CA THR A 21 -3.20 -8.19 6.92
C THR A 21 -3.63 -9.07 5.75
N LEU A 22 -2.75 -9.93 5.25
CA LEU A 22 -3.05 -10.77 4.09
C LEU A 22 -4.10 -11.84 4.44
N ASN A 23 -4.05 -12.44 5.63
CA ASN A 23 -5.07 -13.38 6.10
C ASN A 23 -6.44 -12.70 6.24
N PHE A 24 -6.49 -11.47 6.74
CA PHE A 24 -7.73 -10.70 6.79
C PHE A 24 -8.30 -10.51 5.39
N LEU A 25 -7.50 -10.06 4.43
CA LEU A 25 -7.96 -9.83 3.06
C LEU A 25 -8.40 -11.13 2.38
N LYS A 26 -7.64 -12.21 2.53
CA LYS A 26 -7.99 -13.55 2.02
C LYS A 26 -9.31 -14.05 2.58
N ASN A 27 -9.56 -13.92 3.88
CA ASN A 27 -10.80 -14.32 4.55
C ASN A 27 -12.02 -13.50 4.08
N HIS A 28 -11.80 -12.34 3.46
CA HIS A 28 -12.85 -11.51 2.87
C HIS A 28 -12.92 -11.62 1.35
N ASN A 29 -12.23 -12.60 0.75
CA ASN A 29 -12.14 -12.81 -0.70
C ASN A 29 -11.63 -11.57 -1.45
N ILE A 30 -10.65 -10.86 -0.88
CA ILE A 30 -9.99 -9.71 -1.48
C ILE A 30 -8.57 -10.13 -1.87
N SER A 31 -8.27 -10.06 -3.18
CA SER A 31 -6.92 -10.26 -3.69
C SER A 31 -6.24 -8.88 -3.83
N PRO A 32 -5.27 -8.54 -2.97
CA PRO A 32 -4.59 -7.27 -3.04
C PRO A 32 -3.47 -7.26 -4.10
N THR A 33 -3.05 -6.05 -4.49
CA THR A 33 -1.71 -5.85 -5.05
C THR A 33 -0.76 -5.43 -3.93
N VAL A 34 0.28 -6.21 -3.68
CA VAL A 34 1.27 -5.96 -2.61
C VAL A 34 2.50 -5.27 -3.20
N PHE A 35 2.88 -4.11 -2.66
CA PHE A 35 4.07 -3.36 -3.02
C PHE A 35 5.21 -3.67 -2.04
N VAL A 36 6.25 -4.37 -2.53
CA VAL A 36 7.32 -4.90 -1.68
C VAL A 36 8.51 -3.96 -1.58
N THR A 37 8.94 -3.66 -0.35
CA THR A 37 10.19 -2.95 -0.02
C THR A 37 11.35 -3.90 0.30
N HIS A 38 11.04 -5.16 0.60
CA HIS A 38 11.99 -6.16 1.07
C HIS A 38 11.43 -7.55 0.83
N ARG A 39 12.26 -8.57 0.97
CA ARG A 39 11.81 -9.96 0.95
C ARG A 39 10.93 -10.26 2.16
N SER A 40 9.81 -10.92 1.91
CA SER A 40 8.89 -11.43 2.94
C SER A 40 8.52 -12.87 2.59
N SER A 41 8.75 -13.78 3.53
CA SER A 41 8.40 -15.19 3.35
C SER A 41 6.91 -15.42 3.15
N ILE A 42 6.09 -14.59 3.79
CA ILE A 42 4.62 -14.62 3.66
C ILE A 42 4.19 -14.21 2.25
N VAL A 43 4.77 -13.13 1.71
CA VAL A 43 4.45 -12.67 0.35
C VAL A 43 4.99 -13.64 -0.70
N GLU A 44 6.22 -14.16 -0.52
CA GLU A 44 6.81 -15.14 -1.44
C GLU A 44 5.97 -16.42 -1.52
N ALA A 45 5.43 -16.89 -0.40
CA ALA A 45 4.53 -18.05 -0.37
C ALA A 45 3.18 -17.78 -1.08
N ALA A 46 2.73 -16.53 -1.13
CA ALA A 46 1.46 -16.14 -1.73
C ALA A 46 1.57 -15.67 -3.20
N LEU A 47 2.76 -15.69 -3.82
CA LEU A 47 3.02 -15.14 -5.17
C LEU A 47 2.09 -15.67 -6.27
N ASN A 48 1.56 -16.88 -6.13
CA ASN A 48 0.63 -17.47 -7.09
C ASN A 48 -0.84 -17.08 -6.83
N GLU A 49 -1.14 -16.43 -5.71
CA GLU A 49 -2.51 -16.09 -5.27
C GLU A 49 -2.77 -14.58 -5.31
N ILE A 50 -1.71 -13.75 -5.25
CA ILE A 50 -1.80 -12.30 -5.18
C ILE A 50 -0.91 -11.63 -6.23
N GLU A 51 -1.22 -10.38 -6.56
CA GLU A 51 -0.33 -9.54 -7.35
C GLU A 51 0.75 -8.92 -6.46
N VAL A 52 2.01 -8.96 -6.92
CA VAL A 52 3.15 -8.37 -6.23
C VAL A 52 3.85 -7.40 -7.16
N ALA A 53 3.99 -6.16 -6.72
CA ALA A 53 4.64 -5.04 -7.40
C ALA A 53 5.77 -4.47 -6.53
N LEU A 54 6.52 -3.51 -7.04
CA LEU A 54 7.73 -2.99 -6.41
C LEU A 54 7.47 -1.69 -5.63
N HIS A 55 8.14 -1.54 -4.46
CA HIS A 55 8.07 -0.36 -3.61
C HIS A 55 9.44 0.31 -3.40
N PRO A 56 10.03 0.92 -4.46
CA PRO A 56 11.34 1.55 -4.37
C PRO A 56 11.35 2.76 -3.43
N TYR A 57 12.47 2.99 -2.76
CA TYR A 57 12.71 4.15 -1.90
C TYR A 57 13.83 5.02 -2.47
N PHE A 58 13.47 6.08 -3.18
CA PHE A 58 14.39 7.05 -3.79
C PHE A 58 14.58 8.27 -2.87
N ALA A 59 15.35 8.10 -1.81
CA ALA A 59 15.70 9.19 -0.89
C ALA A 59 17.15 9.05 -0.39
N PRO A 60 17.77 10.12 0.09
CA PRO A 60 19.16 10.09 0.53
C PRO A 60 19.45 9.08 1.65
N ASP A 61 18.46 8.77 2.50
CA ASP A 61 18.54 7.79 3.60
C ASP A 61 18.00 6.40 3.22
N SER A 62 17.91 6.10 1.93
CA SER A 62 17.35 4.87 1.43
C SER A 62 18.15 3.64 1.83
N SER A 63 17.46 2.61 2.34
CA SER A 63 18.05 1.28 2.56
C SER A 63 18.17 0.46 1.27
N HIS A 64 17.66 0.96 0.13
CA HIS A 64 17.74 0.29 -1.17
C HIS A 64 18.98 0.71 -1.97
N GLY A 65 19.64 1.80 -1.60
CA GLY A 65 20.83 2.32 -2.28
C GLY A 65 20.94 3.83 -2.19
N SER A 66 22.10 4.36 -2.53
CA SER A 66 22.43 5.78 -2.48
C SER A 66 22.20 6.50 -3.81
N THR A 67 22.07 5.73 -4.90
CA THR A 67 21.83 6.22 -6.25
C THR A 67 20.57 5.60 -6.85
N ILE A 68 19.99 6.24 -7.86
CA ILE A 68 18.82 5.70 -8.57
C ILE A 68 19.12 4.30 -9.14
N VAL A 69 20.30 4.08 -9.67
CA VAL A 69 20.71 2.79 -10.25
C VAL A 69 20.77 1.71 -9.19
N GLU A 70 21.38 2.01 -8.03
CA GLU A 70 21.43 1.04 -6.91
C GLU A 70 20.04 0.69 -6.40
N VAL A 71 19.15 1.69 -6.25
CA VAL A 71 17.75 1.46 -5.82
C VAL A 71 17.01 0.57 -6.83
N VAL A 72 17.15 0.86 -8.15
CA VAL A 72 16.50 0.05 -9.19
C VAL A 72 17.06 -1.37 -9.17
N ASN A 73 18.37 -1.55 -9.14
CA ASN A 73 18.98 -2.89 -9.09
C ASN A 73 18.48 -3.69 -7.88
N TYR A 74 18.49 -3.09 -6.69
CA TYR A 74 18.00 -3.74 -5.47
C TYR A 74 16.55 -4.18 -5.60
N ILE A 75 15.67 -3.27 -6.04
CA ILE A 75 14.23 -3.54 -6.02
C ILE A 75 13.84 -4.59 -7.08
N MET A 76 14.54 -4.60 -8.23
CA MET A 76 14.30 -5.56 -9.30
C MET A 76 14.70 -7.00 -8.94
N GLU A 77 15.52 -7.21 -7.91
CA GLU A 77 15.86 -8.53 -7.37
C GLU A 77 14.77 -9.10 -6.45
N LEU A 78 13.79 -8.27 -6.03
CA LEU A 78 12.70 -8.75 -5.20
C LEU A 78 11.69 -9.54 -6.03
N PRO A 79 11.13 -10.64 -5.48
CA PRO A 79 10.08 -11.39 -6.15
C PRO A 79 8.88 -10.50 -6.46
N HIS A 80 8.48 -10.44 -7.74
CA HIS A 80 7.31 -9.71 -8.20
C HIS A 80 6.72 -10.38 -9.45
N ASN A 81 5.42 -10.21 -9.68
CA ASN A 81 4.68 -10.78 -10.81
C ASN A 81 3.85 -9.74 -11.57
N LEU A 82 3.88 -8.47 -11.14
CA LEU A 82 3.23 -7.34 -11.80
C LEU A 82 4.28 -6.27 -12.13
N SER A 83 4.34 -5.82 -13.39
CA SER A 83 5.22 -4.72 -13.84
C SER A 83 4.69 -3.36 -13.35
N GLY A 84 4.60 -3.19 -12.04
CA GLY A 84 4.09 -2.00 -11.38
C GLY A 84 5.00 -1.52 -10.26
N PHE A 85 4.95 -0.22 -9.97
CA PHE A 85 5.67 0.33 -8.82
C PHE A 85 4.92 1.48 -8.15
N ARG A 86 5.20 1.63 -6.86
CA ARG A 86 4.84 2.77 -6.02
C ARG A 86 6.05 3.15 -5.19
N CYS A 87 6.51 4.40 -5.28
CA CYS A 87 7.66 4.84 -4.49
C CYS A 87 7.26 5.04 -3.03
N HIS A 88 8.08 4.55 -2.11
CA HIS A 88 7.90 4.81 -0.69
C HIS A 88 7.84 6.32 -0.44
N ARG A 89 6.86 6.76 0.38
CA ARG A 89 6.52 8.18 0.61
C ARG A 89 6.19 8.96 -0.68
N PHE A 90 5.82 8.27 -1.75
CA PHE A 90 5.59 8.89 -3.07
C PHE A 90 6.80 9.70 -3.58
N ALA A 91 8.00 9.43 -3.04
CA ALA A 91 9.25 10.12 -3.38
C ALA A 91 9.74 9.68 -4.76
N ASN A 92 9.25 10.34 -5.80
CA ASN A 92 9.64 10.09 -7.19
C ASN A 92 9.92 11.40 -7.93
N CYS A 93 10.69 11.29 -9.00
CA CYS A 93 10.98 12.40 -9.91
C CYS A 93 11.11 11.86 -11.34
N ASN A 94 11.30 12.75 -12.32
CA ASN A 94 11.43 12.34 -13.72
C ASN A 94 12.56 11.32 -13.93
N LEU A 95 13.69 11.46 -13.23
CA LEU A 95 14.81 10.53 -13.37
C LEU A 95 14.49 9.14 -12.82
N SER A 96 13.89 9.05 -11.63
CA SER A 96 13.50 7.76 -11.05
C SER A 96 12.37 7.09 -11.86
N ARG A 97 11.40 7.87 -12.37
CA ARG A 97 10.33 7.33 -13.24
C ARG A 97 10.90 6.78 -14.55
N HIS A 98 11.83 7.51 -15.19
CA HIS A 98 12.51 7.04 -16.39
C HIS A 98 13.28 5.74 -16.12
N ALA A 99 14.05 5.67 -15.04
CA ALA A 99 14.78 4.47 -14.66
C ALA A 99 13.87 3.25 -14.42
N MET A 100 12.69 3.45 -13.83
CA MET A 100 11.69 2.38 -13.66
C MET A 100 11.09 1.92 -14.99
N VAL A 101 10.89 2.83 -15.96
CA VAL A 101 10.46 2.47 -17.32
C VAL A 101 11.54 1.65 -18.04
N GLU A 102 12.81 2.06 -17.97
CA GLU A 102 13.95 1.31 -18.53
C GLU A 102 14.08 -0.09 -17.89
N ALA A 103 13.67 -0.23 -16.62
CA ALA A 103 13.58 -1.51 -15.91
C ALA A 103 12.33 -2.34 -16.29
N GLY A 104 11.49 -1.87 -17.23
CA GLY A 104 10.32 -2.60 -17.72
C GLY A 104 9.02 -2.39 -16.96
N MET A 105 8.94 -1.36 -16.10
CA MET A 105 7.69 -1.05 -15.42
C MET A 105 6.68 -0.39 -16.35
N LEU A 106 5.41 -0.72 -16.18
CA LEU A 106 4.29 -0.29 -17.03
C LEU A 106 3.22 0.47 -16.24
N ILE A 107 3.12 0.19 -14.93
CA ILE A 107 2.13 0.76 -14.03
C ILE A 107 2.83 1.58 -12.95
N SER A 108 2.34 2.79 -12.70
CA SER A 108 2.75 3.66 -11.61
C SER A 108 1.53 3.96 -10.73
N SER A 109 1.70 3.98 -9.40
CA SER A 109 0.65 4.39 -8.48
C SER A 109 1.27 5.34 -7.44
N ASN A 110 1.62 6.55 -7.89
CA ASN A 110 2.45 7.48 -7.14
C ASN A 110 1.76 8.84 -6.85
N ILE A 111 0.50 8.99 -7.24
CA ILE A 111 -0.29 10.18 -6.93
C ILE A 111 -1.33 9.81 -5.87
N CYS A 112 -1.16 10.36 -4.66
CA CYS A 112 -2.13 10.18 -3.59
C CYS A 112 -3.02 11.42 -3.48
N THR A 113 -4.33 11.22 -3.56
CA THR A 113 -5.34 12.26 -3.38
C THR A 113 -5.89 12.27 -1.95
N ASP A 114 -6.69 13.26 -1.63
CA ASP A 114 -7.44 13.29 -0.37
C ASP A 114 -8.89 12.86 -0.64
N MET A 115 -9.07 11.58 -0.99
CA MET A 115 -10.37 10.98 -1.30
C MET A 115 -11.06 11.59 -2.54
N GLU A 116 -10.26 12.06 -3.52
CA GLU A 116 -10.77 12.43 -4.83
C GLU A 116 -10.62 11.27 -5.82
N VAL A 117 -11.67 11.03 -6.59
CA VAL A 117 -11.69 9.98 -7.62
C VAL A 117 -11.13 10.55 -8.91
N ILE A 118 -9.89 10.18 -9.22
CA ILE A 118 -9.20 10.55 -10.45
C ILE A 118 -9.06 9.30 -11.33
N PRO A 119 -9.50 9.32 -12.59
CA PRO A 119 -9.33 8.17 -13.47
C PRO A 119 -7.85 7.92 -13.78
N PRO A 120 -7.46 6.66 -14.04
CA PRO A 120 -6.14 6.34 -14.52
C PRO A 120 -5.80 7.06 -15.82
N PHE A 121 -4.55 7.44 -16.00
CA PHE A 121 -4.07 8.13 -17.18
C PHE A 121 -2.65 7.72 -17.56
N LYS A 122 -2.28 7.88 -18.83
CA LYS A 122 -0.89 7.70 -19.26
C LYS A 122 -0.09 8.96 -18.99
N ASP A 123 1.02 8.82 -18.29
CA ASP A 123 1.96 9.90 -18.07
C ASP A 123 2.88 10.14 -19.29
N ARG A 124 3.77 11.14 -19.19
CA ARG A 124 4.73 11.49 -20.25
C ARG A 124 5.73 10.37 -20.59
N PHE A 125 5.91 9.38 -19.73
CA PHE A 125 6.79 8.23 -19.94
C PHE A 125 6.04 7.01 -20.48
N GLY A 126 4.73 7.10 -20.68
CA GLY A 126 3.87 6.02 -21.12
C GLY A 126 3.41 5.09 -20.01
N LEU A 127 3.77 5.36 -18.74
CA LEU A 127 3.28 4.62 -17.59
C LEU A 127 1.78 4.85 -17.41
N LEU A 128 1.03 3.80 -17.10
CA LEU A 128 -0.32 3.94 -16.59
C LEU A 128 -0.24 4.41 -15.13
N GLU A 129 -0.48 5.70 -14.89
CA GLU A 129 -0.61 6.22 -13.53
C GLU A 129 -1.99 5.88 -12.99
N VAL A 130 -2.02 5.20 -11.85
CA VAL A 130 -3.25 4.81 -11.15
C VAL A 130 -3.30 5.56 -9.81
N PRO A 131 -4.05 6.68 -9.75
CA PRO A 131 -4.12 7.50 -8.55
C PRO A 131 -4.72 6.79 -7.36
N ILE A 132 -4.17 7.08 -6.18
CA ILE A 132 -4.60 6.57 -4.88
C ILE A 132 -5.71 7.46 -4.34
N PHE A 133 -6.83 6.84 -3.99
CA PHE A 133 -7.98 7.51 -3.41
C PHE A 133 -7.80 7.76 -1.90
N LEU A 134 -7.35 6.73 -1.17
CA LEU A 134 -7.14 6.78 0.27
C LEU A 134 -5.90 5.97 0.66
N GLU A 135 -5.03 6.59 1.45
CA GLU A 135 -3.88 5.95 2.09
C GLU A 135 -4.05 6.10 3.61
N ASP A 136 -3.94 5.00 4.36
CA ASP A 136 -4.24 4.95 5.78
C ASP A 136 -3.38 5.88 6.63
N GLY A 137 -2.08 6.00 6.36
CA GLY A 137 -1.18 6.94 7.02
C GLY A 137 -1.54 8.40 6.76
N GLY A 138 -1.82 8.77 5.50
CA GLY A 138 -2.26 10.10 5.10
C GLY A 138 -3.63 10.48 5.68
N TYR A 139 -4.54 9.51 5.72
CA TYR A 139 -5.84 9.67 6.37
C TYR A 139 -5.70 10.07 7.85
N LEU A 140 -4.85 9.34 8.59
CA LEU A 140 -4.55 9.62 9.98
C LEU A 140 -3.78 10.94 10.16
N TRP A 141 -2.83 11.26 9.27
CA TRP A 141 -2.07 12.50 9.31
C TRP A 141 -2.96 13.73 9.14
N ARG A 142 -3.96 13.65 8.23
CA ARG A 142 -4.96 14.70 8.02
C ARG A 142 -6.03 14.76 9.10
N LYS A 143 -5.98 13.84 10.08
CA LYS A 143 -6.92 13.76 11.22
C LYS A 143 -8.38 13.58 10.78
N HIS A 144 -8.60 12.84 9.69
CA HIS A 144 -9.96 12.50 9.28
C HIS A 144 -10.66 11.63 10.33
N PRO A 145 -12.00 11.76 10.48
CA PRO A 145 -12.78 10.91 11.38
C PRO A 145 -12.62 9.43 11.04
N LEU A 146 -12.49 8.59 12.06
CA LEU A 146 -12.40 7.13 11.88
C LEU A 146 -13.77 6.47 11.64
N GLU A 147 -14.83 7.26 11.48
CA GLU A 147 -16.18 6.84 11.08
C GLU A 147 -16.44 7.18 9.61
N ILE A 148 -17.17 6.31 8.92
CA ILE A 148 -17.57 6.56 7.55
C ILE A 148 -18.70 7.59 7.53
N SER A 149 -18.40 8.79 7.05
CA SER A 149 -19.40 9.81 6.84
C SER A 149 -20.31 9.50 5.64
N LYS A 150 -21.53 10.02 5.62
CA LYS A 150 -22.44 9.92 4.45
C LYS A 150 -21.80 10.44 3.16
N LYS A 151 -20.94 11.46 3.27
CA LYS A 151 -20.19 11.99 2.11
C LYS A 151 -19.20 10.96 1.59
N LEU A 152 -18.39 10.34 2.47
CA LEU A 152 -17.43 9.32 2.08
C LEU A 152 -18.13 8.09 1.50
N GLU A 153 -19.21 7.62 2.13
CA GLU A 153 -20.03 6.51 1.63
C GLU A 153 -20.58 6.79 0.23
N SER A 154 -21.11 8.01 -0.01
CA SER A 154 -21.61 8.40 -1.34
C SER A 154 -20.50 8.40 -2.40
N ILE A 155 -19.27 8.84 -2.05
CA ILE A 155 -18.12 8.78 -2.97
C ILE A 155 -17.72 7.32 -3.24
N LEU A 156 -17.69 6.47 -2.21
CA LEU A 156 -17.33 5.07 -2.33
C LEU A 156 -18.31 4.30 -3.25
N LEU A 157 -19.60 4.60 -3.16
CA LEU A 157 -20.64 4.01 -4.01
C LEU A 157 -20.74 4.66 -5.39
N GLY A 158 -20.15 5.84 -5.58
CA GLY A 158 -20.12 6.54 -6.86
C GLY A 158 -19.23 5.87 -7.91
N ALA A 159 -19.35 6.29 -9.17
CA ALA A 159 -18.55 5.77 -10.28
C ALA A 159 -17.05 6.08 -10.12
N GLY A 160 -16.21 5.30 -10.79
CA GLY A 160 -14.76 5.44 -10.86
C GLY A 160 -14.01 4.46 -9.94
N GLN A 161 -12.73 4.26 -10.23
CA GLN A 161 -11.84 3.40 -9.45
C GLN A 161 -11.37 4.13 -8.18
N LYS A 162 -11.34 3.41 -7.08
CA LYS A 162 -10.80 3.89 -5.81
C LYS A 162 -9.69 2.94 -5.36
N VAL A 163 -8.46 3.41 -5.36
CA VAL A 163 -7.32 2.67 -4.84
C VAL A 163 -7.15 2.99 -3.37
N ILE A 164 -7.14 1.95 -2.55
CA ILE A 164 -6.88 2.06 -1.11
C ILE A 164 -5.52 1.46 -0.81
N VAL A 165 -4.76 2.16 0.01
CA VAL A 165 -3.48 1.70 0.53
C VAL A 165 -3.63 1.29 1.99
N ILE A 166 -3.16 0.10 2.31
CA ILE A 166 -3.08 -0.45 3.65
C ILE A 166 -1.61 -0.70 3.99
N HIS A 167 -1.13 -0.12 5.09
CA HIS A 167 0.16 -0.49 5.65
C HIS A 167 -0.05 -1.55 6.73
N PRO A 168 0.60 -2.73 6.64
CA PRO A 168 0.39 -3.84 7.57
C PRO A 168 0.54 -3.45 9.04
N MET A 169 1.51 -2.59 9.35
CA MET A 169 1.71 -2.14 10.73
C MET A 169 0.55 -1.29 11.24
N HIS A 170 0.06 -0.32 10.44
CA HIS A 170 -1.11 0.48 10.80
C HIS A 170 -2.35 -0.39 11.01
N PHE A 171 -2.55 -1.36 10.12
CA PHE A 171 -3.68 -2.27 10.19
C PHE A 171 -3.60 -3.20 11.41
N SER A 172 -2.45 -3.87 11.61
CA SER A 172 -2.30 -4.86 12.69
C SER A 172 -2.39 -4.26 14.09
N VAL A 173 -1.82 -3.07 14.31
CA VAL A 173 -1.92 -2.40 15.61
C VAL A 173 -3.17 -1.52 15.75
N ASN A 174 -4.02 -1.46 14.72
CA ASN A 174 -5.25 -0.67 14.71
C ASN A 174 -5.02 0.80 15.09
N THR A 175 -4.09 1.46 14.40
CA THR A 175 -3.59 2.80 14.72
C THR A 175 -4.74 3.82 14.91
N PRO A 176 -4.86 4.49 16.07
CA PRO A 176 -5.93 5.44 16.34
C PRO A 176 -5.66 6.87 15.86
N TYR A 177 -4.39 7.26 15.72
CA TYR A 177 -3.93 8.57 15.24
C TYR A 177 -2.48 8.45 14.73
N PHE A 178 -2.06 9.34 13.85
CA PHE A 178 -0.77 9.26 13.15
C PHE A 178 0.46 9.10 14.08
N GLY A 179 0.52 9.88 15.16
CA GLY A 179 1.63 9.84 16.14
C GLY A 179 1.74 8.53 16.94
N TYR A 180 0.72 7.68 16.93
CA TYR A 180 0.74 6.39 17.64
C TYR A 180 1.87 5.49 17.15
N MET A 181 2.11 5.45 15.84
CA MET A 181 3.17 4.65 15.24
C MET A 181 4.57 5.14 15.62
N TYR A 182 4.74 6.44 15.82
CA TYR A 182 5.99 7.00 16.33
C TYR A 182 6.26 6.51 17.76
N ASN A 183 5.26 6.58 18.63
CA ASN A 183 5.37 6.11 20.01
C ASN A 183 5.69 4.60 20.09
N ILE A 184 5.07 3.79 19.21
CA ILE A 184 5.41 2.36 19.12
C ILE A 184 6.87 2.17 18.72
N LYS A 185 7.36 2.86 17.67
CA LYS A 185 8.75 2.75 17.22
C LYS A 185 9.76 3.08 18.33
N GLU A 186 9.48 4.11 19.10
CA GLU A 186 10.31 4.45 20.27
C GLU A 186 10.24 3.37 21.35
N SER A 187 9.04 2.91 21.70
CA SER A 187 8.84 1.93 22.79
C SER A 187 9.49 0.58 22.50
N VAL A 188 9.59 0.17 21.24
CA VAL A 188 10.26 -1.08 20.83
C VAL A 188 11.76 -0.93 20.61
N GLY A 189 12.33 0.26 20.77
CA GLY A 189 13.77 0.49 20.66
C GLY A 189 14.27 0.61 19.21
N GLY A 190 13.43 1.10 18.29
CA GLY A 190 13.84 1.51 16.97
C GLY A 190 13.61 0.50 15.83
N ARG A 191 14.23 0.80 14.69
CA ARG A 191 13.94 0.14 13.38
C ARG A 191 14.22 -1.36 13.34
N ALA A 192 15.27 -1.82 14.00
CA ALA A 192 15.63 -3.24 14.00
C ALA A 192 14.56 -4.09 14.71
N ASN A 193 14.09 -3.63 15.86
CA ASN A 193 13.05 -4.31 16.62
C ASN A 193 11.67 -4.21 15.95
N TRP A 194 11.41 -3.10 15.24
CA TRP A 194 10.22 -2.93 14.42
C TRP A 194 10.04 -4.04 13.39
N LYS A 195 11.08 -4.38 12.63
CA LYS A 195 11.04 -5.43 11.61
C LYS A 195 10.91 -6.84 12.21
N ASN A 196 11.31 -7.02 13.46
CA ASN A 196 11.40 -8.33 14.12
C ASN A 196 10.34 -8.51 15.23
N MET A 197 9.27 -7.69 15.23
CA MET A 197 8.22 -7.86 16.22
C MET A 197 7.52 -9.20 16.07
N SER A 198 7.29 -9.86 17.24
CA SER A 198 6.49 -11.08 17.31
C SER A 198 4.98 -10.76 17.27
N SER A 199 4.17 -11.77 16.96
CA SER A 199 2.70 -11.68 17.04
C SER A 199 2.24 -11.26 18.44
N GLN A 200 2.91 -11.74 19.50
CA GLN A 200 2.60 -11.35 20.89
C GLN A 200 2.86 -9.86 21.11
N THR A 201 3.99 -9.34 20.62
CA THR A 201 4.32 -7.91 20.73
C THR A 201 3.29 -7.05 19.99
N LEU A 202 2.93 -7.43 18.76
CA LEU A 202 1.89 -6.72 18.00
C LEU A 202 0.55 -6.71 18.72
N ASN A 203 0.12 -7.84 19.29
CA ASN A 203 -1.13 -7.93 20.04
C ASN A 203 -1.12 -7.03 21.27
N ASN A 204 0.00 -6.96 21.99
CA ASN A 204 0.14 -6.08 23.16
C ASN A 204 0.11 -4.59 22.81
N LEU A 205 0.53 -4.24 21.58
CA LEU A 205 0.55 -2.86 21.06
C LEU A 205 -0.73 -2.48 20.31
N ARG A 206 -1.64 -3.43 20.11
CA ARG A 206 -2.88 -3.18 19.38
C ARG A 206 -3.79 -2.25 20.17
N TRP A 207 -4.23 -1.19 19.51
CA TRP A 207 -5.26 -0.30 20.07
C TRP A 207 -6.61 -1.02 20.14
N HIS A 208 -7.23 -1.03 21.33
CA HIS A 208 -8.51 -1.72 21.58
C HIS A 208 -9.74 -0.86 21.31
N GLY A 209 -9.57 0.46 21.18
CA GLY A 209 -10.64 1.37 20.79
C GLY A 209 -10.79 1.42 19.25
N ARG A 210 -11.56 2.37 18.76
CA ARG A 210 -11.71 2.61 17.33
C ARG A 210 -10.41 3.14 16.72
N GLY A 211 -9.95 2.50 15.68
CA GLY A 211 -8.73 2.82 14.94
C GLY A 211 -8.89 2.63 13.43
N ILE A 212 -7.80 2.77 12.70
CA ILE A 212 -7.80 2.72 11.23
C ILE A 212 -8.26 1.37 10.68
N ARG A 213 -7.95 0.25 11.38
CA ARG A 213 -8.43 -1.08 10.99
C ARG A 213 -9.94 -1.13 10.95
N ASN A 214 -10.64 -0.55 11.95
CA ASN A 214 -12.09 -0.53 11.98
C ASN A 214 -12.67 0.22 10.79
N LEU A 215 -12.12 1.39 10.47
CA LEU A 215 -12.52 2.18 9.31
C LEU A 215 -12.33 1.39 8.00
N LEU A 216 -11.14 0.79 7.81
CA LEU A 216 -10.83 0.03 6.59
C LEU A 216 -11.73 -1.19 6.44
N VAL A 217 -12.02 -1.92 7.53
CA VAL A 217 -12.96 -3.05 7.51
C VAL A 217 -14.35 -2.61 7.05
N GLU A 218 -14.88 -1.54 7.62
CA GLU A 218 -16.18 -1.00 7.22
C GLU A 218 -16.19 -0.52 5.75
N LEU A 219 -15.14 0.18 5.34
CA LEU A 219 -14.99 0.67 3.97
C LEU A 219 -14.96 -0.47 2.94
N LEU A 220 -14.22 -1.55 3.25
CA LEU A 220 -14.14 -2.73 2.39
C LEU A 220 -15.49 -3.45 2.26
N GLN A 221 -16.43 -3.27 3.19
CA GLN A 221 -17.77 -3.84 3.12
C GLN A 221 -18.74 -3.03 2.25
N ILE A 222 -18.52 -1.72 2.12
CA ILE A 222 -19.43 -0.81 1.37
C ILE A 222 -19.35 -1.06 -0.14
N VAL A 223 -18.16 -1.28 -0.69
CA VAL A 223 -17.99 -1.46 -2.13
C VAL A 223 -17.94 -2.95 -2.45
N PRO A 224 -18.99 -3.51 -3.10
CA PRO A 224 -19.06 -4.95 -3.32
C PRO A 224 -18.08 -5.45 -4.38
N HIS A 225 -17.77 -4.63 -5.38
CA HIS A 225 -16.89 -5.01 -6.48
C HIS A 225 -15.43 -4.62 -6.17
N LYS A 226 -14.56 -5.61 -6.24
CA LYS A 226 -13.13 -5.45 -6.01
C LYS A 226 -12.35 -6.01 -7.20
N SER A 227 -11.34 -5.25 -7.64
CA SER A 227 -10.45 -5.62 -8.73
C SER A 227 -8.99 -5.43 -8.28
N SER A 228 -8.04 -5.88 -9.10
CA SER A 228 -6.61 -5.67 -8.87
C SER A 228 -6.05 -4.58 -9.79
N LEU A 229 -4.82 -4.14 -9.55
CA LEU A 229 -4.13 -3.21 -10.46
C LEU A 229 -3.88 -3.85 -11.83
N GLY A 230 -3.57 -5.14 -11.86
CA GLY A 230 -3.38 -5.88 -13.11
C GLY A 230 -4.69 -6.04 -13.89
N ASP A 231 -5.83 -6.26 -13.22
CA ASP A 231 -7.14 -6.29 -13.89
C ASP A 231 -7.44 -4.94 -14.55
N LEU A 232 -7.22 -3.86 -13.80
CA LEU A 232 -7.38 -2.50 -14.33
C LEU A 232 -6.47 -2.28 -15.54
N TYR A 233 -5.17 -2.61 -15.44
CA TYR A 233 -4.23 -2.45 -16.54
C TYR A 233 -4.69 -3.21 -17.79
N ARG A 234 -5.09 -4.48 -17.64
CA ARG A 234 -5.62 -5.30 -18.73
C ARG A 234 -6.89 -4.71 -19.35
N SER A 235 -7.71 -4.04 -18.56
CA SER A 235 -8.94 -3.40 -19.05
C SER A 235 -8.69 -2.13 -19.87
N VAL A 236 -7.64 -1.39 -19.57
CA VAL A 236 -7.27 -0.15 -20.26
C VAL A 236 -6.55 -0.43 -21.60
N LEU A 237 -5.95 -1.63 -21.78
CA LEU A 237 -5.29 -2.04 -23.02
C LEU A 237 -6.25 -2.55 -24.09
N LYS A 238 -7.50 -2.84 -23.73
CA LYS A 238 -8.57 -3.28 -24.66
C LYS A 238 -9.28 -2.08 -25.28
#